data_5b09b728ea205a9142747db11412c10b
#
_entry.id   5b09b728ea205a9142747db11412c10b
#
_cell.length_a   1.000
_cell.length_b   1.000
_cell.length_c   1.000
_cell.angle_alpha   90.00
_cell.angle_beta   90.00
_cell.angle_gamma   90.00
#
_symmetry.space_group_name_H-M   'P 1'
#
loop_
_entity.id
_entity.type
_entity.pdbx_description
1 polymer ?
#
loop_
_entity_poly.entity_id
_entity_poly.type
_entity_poly.pdbx_seq_one_letter_code
_entity_poly.pdbx_strand_id
1 'polypeptide(L)'
;MKFIIPFLVATLPVAAAAQSQSGQAPGASGAALPNTTEVMAILTAKQGVTRQQIMTIMPSEIRETVKLYLDGKIRQWYSRGDGNGVVFFIDAKTEDEARAVMETLPLSKEHLMDHEYIPVGPLMPLAGLMGAGAQQ
;
A
#
# COMPACT_ATOMS: atom_id res chain seq x y z
N MET A 1 -20.74 60.28 -41.54
CA MET A 1 -21.59 61.28 -40.83
C MET A 1 -21.89 60.76 -39.44
N LYS A 2 -21.48 61.58 -38.46
CA LYS A 2 -22.00 61.71 -37.08
C LYS A 2 -21.95 60.46 -36.18
N PHE A 3 -20.95 60.39 -35.31
CA PHE A 3 -20.96 60.85 -33.92
C PHE A 3 -22.02 60.16 -33.05
N ILE A 4 -21.61 59.39 -32.02
CA ILE A 4 -21.53 59.90 -30.64
C ILE A 4 -20.95 58.78 -29.74
N ILE A 5 -19.84 59.09 -29.07
CA ILE A 5 -19.45 58.53 -27.79
C ILE A 5 -20.30 59.25 -26.73
N PRO A 6 -20.80 58.64 -25.70
CA PRO A 6 -20.08 58.76 -24.46
C PRO A 6 -20.31 57.64 -23.40
N PHE A 7 -19.43 57.74 -22.49
CA PHE A 7 -19.55 57.57 -21.03
C PHE A 7 -19.23 56.24 -20.42
N LEU A 8 -18.02 56.25 -20.04
CA LEU A 8 -17.37 55.56 -18.94
C LEU A 8 -18.17 55.69 -17.63
N VAL A 9 -18.56 54.58 -17.04
CA VAL A 9 -18.80 54.49 -15.59
C VAL A 9 -18.04 53.29 -15.08
N ALA A 10 -16.94 53.58 -14.44
CA ALA A 10 -16.19 52.63 -13.63
C ALA A 10 -16.93 52.47 -12.31
N THR A 11 -17.46 51.26 -12.09
CA THR A 11 -17.83 50.86 -10.74
C THR A 11 -16.96 49.67 -10.36
N LEU A 12 -16.05 49.91 -9.44
CA LEU A 12 -15.29 48.89 -8.75
C LEU A 12 -16.22 48.16 -7.76
N PRO A 13 -16.34 46.87 -7.79
CA PRO A 13 -16.80 46.13 -6.61
C PRO A 13 -15.61 45.78 -5.74
N VAL A 14 -15.67 46.23 -4.53
CA VAL A 14 -14.84 45.83 -3.40
C VAL A 14 -14.92 44.30 -3.30
N ALA A 15 -13.80 43.66 -3.54
CA ALA A 15 -13.65 42.24 -3.25
C ALA A 15 -13.54 42.12 -1.73
N ALA A 16 -14.63 41.67 -1.10
CA ALA A 16 -14.60 41.15 0.24
C ALA A 16 -13.83 39.82 0.20
N ALA A 17 -12.60 39.85 0.67
CA ALA A 17 -11.84 38.65 0.96
C ALA A 17 -12.53 37.90 2.09
N ALA A 18 -13.33 36.92 1.73
CA ALA A 18 -13.76 35.89 2.67
C ALA A 18 -12.54 35.03 3.00
N GLN A 19 -11.90 35.32 4.09
CA GLN A 19 -10.92 34.43 4.72
C GLN A 19 -11.70 33.22 5.22
N SER A 20 -11.71 32.16 4.43
CA SER A 20 -12.07 30.84 4.89
C SER A 20 -11.00 30.40 5.88
N GLN A 21 -11.25 30.64 7.15
CA GLN A 21 -10.56 29.93 8.21
C GLN A 21 -10.97 28.48 8.09
N SER A 22 -10.15 27.70 7.39
CA SER A 22 -10.15 26.25 7.52
C SER A 22 -9.86 25.97 8.99
N GLY A 23 -10.90 25.62 9.72
CA GLY A 23 -10.82 25.11 11.06
C GLY A 23 -9.94 23.87 11.05
N GLN A 24 -8.69 24.06 11.41
CA GLN A 24 -7.77 22.99 11.70
C GLN A 24 -8.29 22.32 12.96
N ALA A 25 -8.88 21.16 12.79
CA ALA A 25 -9.25 20.30 13.92
C ALA A 25 -8.02 20.12 14.80
N PRO A 26 -8.14 20.27 16.15
CA PRO A 26 -7.00 20.10 17.05
C PRO A 26 -6.45 18.70 16.88
N GLY A 27 -5.15 18.65 16.57
CA GLY A 27 -4.34 17.50 16.25
C GLY A 27 -4.77 16.18 16.87
N ALA A 28 -5.14 15.26 15.99
CA ALA A 28 -4.74 13.89 16.24
C ALA A 28 -3.21 13.93 16.27
N SER A 29 -2.64 13.85 17.46
CA SER A 29 -1.20 13.57 17.64
C SER A 29 -0.93 12.34 16.80
N GLY A 30 -0.25 12.52 15.65
CA GLY A 30 0.06 11.45 14.75
C GLY A 30 0.89 10.43 15.50
N ALA A 31 0.25 9.35 15.96
CA ALA A 31 1.00 8.19 16.40
C ALA A 31 1.95 7.84 15.27
N ALA A 32 3.25 7.91 15.52
CA ALA A 32 4.25 7.56 14.53
C ALA A 32 3.93 6.16 14.02
N LEU A 33 3.80 6.03 12.69
CA LEU A 33 3.58 4.71 12.10
C LEU A 33 4.79 3.83 12.43
N PRO A 34 4.58 2.53 12.69
CA PRO A 34 5.69 1.62 12.92
C PRO A 34 6.60 1.59 11.69
N ASN A 35 7.91 1.50 11.92
CA ASN A 35 8.86 1.31 10.83
C ASN A 35 8.56 -0.02 10.14
N THR A 36 8.39 0.00 8.83
CA THR A 36 8.25 -1.22 8.04
C THR A 36 9.53 -2.06 8.15
N THR A 37 9.39 -3.29 8.60
CA THR A 37 10.49 -4.26 8.68
C THR A 37 10.38 -5.33 7.63
N GLU A 38 9.19 -5.61 7.16
CA GLU A 38 8.90 -6.58 6.12
C GLU A 38 7.57 -6.23 5.42
N VAL A 39 7.29 -6.87 4.31
CA VAL A 39 6.02 -6.72 3.59
C VAL A 39 5.33 -8.07 3.51
N MET A 40 4.09 -8.12 3.96
CA MET A 40 3.22 -9.28 3.74
C MET A 40 2.64 -9.19 2.33
N ALA A 41 2.88 -10.21 1.52
CA ALA A 41 2.28 -10.36 0.19
C ALA A 41 1.26 -11.49 0.22
N ILE A 42 0.02 -11.17 -0.15
CA ILE A 42 -1.07 -12.14 -0.25
C ILE A 42 -1.30 -12.41 -1.74
N LEU A 43 -1.12 -13.66 -2.15
CA LEU A 43 -1.33 -14.11 -3.51
C LEU A 43 -2.62 -14.90 -3.58
N THR A 44 -3.49 -14.52 -4.52
CA THR A 44 -4.77 -15.20 -4.76
C THR A 44 -4.85 -15.59 -6.23
N ALA A 45 -5.29 -16.81 -6.53
CA ALA A 45 -5.52 -17.20 -7.91
C ALA A 45 -6.55 -16.27 -8.56
N LYS A 46 -6.22 -15.74 -9.75
CA LYS A 46 -7.14 -14.89 -10.50
C LYS A 46 -8.42 -15.62 -10.88
N GLN A 47 -9.49 -14.87 -10.96
CA GLN A 47 -10.76 -15.42 -11.44
C GLN A 47 -10.59 -16.01 -12.85
N GLY A 48 -11.11 -17.23 -13.05
CA GLY A 48 -11.00 -17.96 -14.32
C GLY A 48 -9.70 -18.75 -14.49
N VAL A 49 -8.72 -18.59 -13.62
CA VAL A 49 -7.52 -19.44 -13.62
C VAL A 49 -7.88 -20.80 -13.03
N THR A 50 -7.55 -21.85 -13.78
CA THR A 50 -7.82 -23.23 -13.36
C THR A 50 -6.70 -23.77 -12.49
N ARG A 51 -7.04 -24.69 -11.61
CA ARG A 51 -6.05 -25.43 -10.82
C ARG A 51 -4.99 -26.10 -11.72
N GLN A 52 -5.40 -26.61 -12.88
CA GLN A 52 -4.48 -27.26 -13.84
C GLN A 52 -3.40 -26.29 -14.35
N GLN A 53 -3.77 -25.06 -14.67
CA GLN A 53 -2.80 -24.03 -15.10
C GLN A 53 -1.78 -23.75 -13.99
N ILE A 54 -2.23 -23.58 -12.76
CA ILE A 54 -1.33 -23.38 -11.61
C ILE A 54 -0.41 -24.58 -11.41
N MET A 55 -0.96 -25.80 -11.43
CA MET A 55 -0.18 -27.01 -11.20
C MET A 55 0.88 -27.27 -12.26
N THR A 56 0.68 -26.80 -13.49
CA THR A 56 1.69 -26.88 -14.55
C THR A 56 2.92 -26.04 -14.25
N ILE A 57 2.74 -24.89 -13.61
CA ILE A 57 3.81 -23.94 -13.25
C ILE A 57 4.42 -24.27 -11.88
N MET A 58 3.68 -24.94 -11.01
CA MET A 58 4.03 -25.17 -9.61
C MET A 58 5.45 -25.75 -9.39
N PRO A 59 5.97 -26.71 -10.17
CA PRO A 59 7.32 -27.23 -9.94
C PRO A 59 8.43 -26.17 -10.10
N SER A 60 8.26 -25.21 -11.03
CA SER A 60 9.20 -24.10 -11.19
C SER A 60 8.97 -23.03 -10.12
N GLU A 61 7.72 -22.76 -9.76
CA GLU A 61 7.36 -21.84 -8.69
C GLU A 61 8.01 -22.23 -7.37
N ILE A 62 7.89 -23.50 -6.98
CA ILE A 62 8.47 -24.01 -5.73
C ILE A 62 9.99 -23.83 -5.74
N ARG A 63 10.68 -24.16 -6.84
CA ARG A 63 12.13 -24.00 -6.93
C ARG A 63 12.59 -22.56 -6.76
N GLU A 64 11.93 -21.62 -7.42
CA GLU A 64 12.28 -20.20 -7.34
C GLU A 64 11.91 -19.63 -5.96
N THR A 65 10.79 -20.02 -5.39
CA THR A 65 10.42 -19.66 -4.01
C THR A 65 11.46 -20.12 -2.99
N VAL A 66 11.93 -21.37 -3.10
CA VAL A 66 12.97 -21.89 -2.21
C VAL A 66 14.29 -21.13 -2.36
N LYS A 67 14.69 -20.75 -3.58
CA LYS A 67 15.87 -19.91 -3.78
C LYS A 67 15.72 -18.57 -3.08
N LEU A 68 14.60 -17.87 -3.26
CA LEU A 68 14.33 -16.60 -2.61
C LEU A 68 14.33 -16.73 -1.08
N TYR A 69 13.88 -17.86 -0.54
CA TYR A 69 13.95 -18.14 0.89
C TYR A 69 15.40 -18.34 1.37
N LEU A 70 16.17 -19.14 0.65
CA LEU A 70 17.59 -19.37 0.98
C LEU A 70 18.42 -18.09 0.86
N ASP A 71 18.07 -17.21 -0.07
CA ASP A 71 18.69 -15.90 -0.26
C ASP A 71 18.21 -14.86 0.77
N GLY A 72 17.29 -15.23 1.68
CA GLY A 72 16.75 -14.36 2.71
C GLY A 72 15.76 -13.29 2.20
N LYS A 73 15.34 -13.38 0.95
CA LYS A 73 14.33 -12.47 0.36
C LYS A 73 12.92 -12.79 0.85
N ILE A 74 12.61 -14.06 1.03
CA ILE A 74 11.38 -14.53 1.67
C ILE A 74 11.74 -15.04 3.05
N ARG A 75 11.12 -14.49 4.08
CA ARG A 75 11.34 -14.90 5.47
C ARG A 75 10.46 -16.08 5.86
N GLN A 76 9.20 -16.04 5.44
CA GLN A 76 8.19 -17.07 5.75
C GLN A 76 7.17 -17.12 4.62
N TRP A 77 6.52 -18.28 4.46
CA TRP A 77 5.34 -18.43 3.59
C TRP A 77 4.37 -19.44 4.17
N TYR A 78 3.10 -19.25 3.84
CA TYR A 78 2.01 -20.08 4.33
C TYR A 78 0.98 -20.28 3.23
N SER A 79 0.43 -21.50 3.14
CA SER A 79 -0.79 -21.71 2.36
C SER A 79 -1.96 -21.08 3.09
N ARG A 80 -2.84 -20.42 2.33
CA ARG A 80 -4.09 -19.91 2.90
C ARG A 80 -5.01 -21.06 3.32
N GLY A 81 -5.67 -20.90 4.45
CA GLY A 81 -6.58 -21.92 4.99
C GLY A 81 -7.82 -22.17 4.11
N ASP A 82 -8.17 -21.23 3.22
CA ASP A 82 -9.24 -21.37 2.23
C ASP A 82 -8.80 -22.10 0.95
N GLY A 83 -7.51 -22.46 0.83
CA GLY A 83 -6.95 -23.13 -0.32
C GLY A 83 -6.77 -22.26 -1.58
N ASN A 84 -7.05 -20.96 -1.49
CA ASN A 84 -7.08 -20.08 -2.66
C ASN A 84 -5.81 -19.28 -2.87
N GLY A 85 -4.71 -19.66 -2.24
CA GLY A 85 -3.46 -18.93 -2.44
C GLY A 85 -2.45 -19.11 -1.33
N VAL A 86 -1.50 -18.18 -1.28
CA VAL A 86 -0.32 -18.20 -0.41
C VAL A 86 -0.11 -16.83 0.20
N VAL A 87 0.44 -16.81 1.40
CA VAL A 87 0.92 -15.59 2.07
C VAL A 87 2.43 -15.68 2.21
N PHE A 88 3.13 -14.63 1.81
CA PHE A 88 4.57 -14.48 1.97
C PHE A 88 4.89 -13.33 2.92
N PHE A 89 5.96 -13.48 3.70
CA PHE A 89 6.61 -12.37 4.40
C PHE A 89 7.96 -12.12 3.73
N ILE A 90 8.10 -10.92 3.17
CA ILE A 90 9.21 -10.56 2.30
C ILE A 90 10.11 -9.58 3.04
N ASP A 91 11.42 -9.78 2.99
CA ASP A 91 12.41 -8.85 3.51
C ASP A 91 12.49 -7.62 2.59
N ALA A 92 11.56 -6.70 2.79
CA ALA A 92 11.41 -5.47 2.03
C ALA A 92 10.93 -4.34 2.94
N LYS A 93 11.28 -3.11 2.60
CA LYS A 93 10.87 -1.92 3.35
C LYS A 93 9.70 -1.19 2.68
N THR A 94 9.45 -1.47 1.42
CA THR A 94 8.39 -0.86 0.62
C THR A 94 7.62 -1.92 -0.17
N GLU A 95 6.41 -1.58 -0.57
CA GLU A 95 5.61 -2.42 -1.47
C GLU A 95 6.31 -2.65 -2.81
N ASP A 96 6.99 -1.64 -3.35
CA ASP A 96 7.68 -1.75 -4.63
C ASP A 96 8.84 -2.73 -4.57
N GLU A 97 9.61 -2.74 -3.47
CA GLU A 97 10.65 -3.74 -3.24
C GLU A 97 10.07 -5.15 -3.17
N ALA A 98 8.98 -5.33 -2.43
CA ALA A 98 8.31 -6.62 -2.33
C ALA A 98 7.73 -7.08 -3.68
N ARG A 99 7.12 -6.17 -4.42
CA ARG A 99 6.61 -6.41 -5.77
C ARG A 99 7.72 -6.89 -6.70
N ALA A 100 8.86 -6.22 -6.70
CA ALA A 100 10.01 -6.61 -7.51
C ALA A 100 10.48 -8.04 -7.21
N VAL A 101 10.44 -8.47 -5.94
CA VAL A 101 10.75 -9.86 -5.57
C VAL A 101 9.68 -10.82 -6.11
N MET A 102 8.40 -10.52 -5.90
CA MET A 102 7.30 -11.40 -6.31
C MET A 102 7.17 -11.54 -7.83
N GLU A 103 7.46 -10.48 -8.59
CA GLU A 103 7.44 -10.51 -10.06
C GLU A 103 8.51 -11.42 -10.67
N THR A 104 9.50 -11.86 -9.91
CA THR A 104 10.47 -12.86 -10.37
C THR A 104 9.92 -14.27 -10.38
N LEU A 105 8.83 -14.52 -9.66
CA LEU A 105 8.23 -15.84 -9.54
C LEU A 105 7.43 -16.25 -10.79
N PRO A 106 7.47 -17.52 -11.18
CA PRO A 106 6.81 -18.00 -12.41
C PRO A 106 5.30 -17.75 -12.46
N LEU A 107 4.55 -17.97 -11.38
CA LEU A 107 3.11 -17.71 -11.35
C LEU A 107 2.77 -16.23 -11.55
N SER A 108 3.63 -15.32 -11.09
CA SER A 108 3.49 -13.89 -11.30
C SER A 108 3.79 -13.52 -12.76
N LYS A 109 4.84 -14.08 -13.36
CA LYS A 109 5.21 -13.86 -14.77
C LYS A 109 4.13 -14.32 -15.74
N GLU A 110 3.45 -15.42 -15.41
CA GLU A 110 2.31 -15.94 -16.18
C GLU A 110 1.00 -15.22 -15.87
N HIS A 111 1.03 -14.19 -15.01
CA HIS A 111 -0.14 -13.41 -14.62
C HIS A 111 -1.32 -14.23 -14.07
N LEU A 112 -1.04 -15.33 -13.40
CA LEU A 112 -2.06 -16.23 -12.86
C LEU A 112 -2.56 -15.83 -11.48
N MET A 113 -1.86 -14.91 -10.79
CA MET A 113 -2.16 -14.50 -9.42
C MET A 113 -2.47 -13.01 -9.33
N ASP A 114 -3.39 -12.67 -8.45
CA ASP A 114 -3.56 -11.31 -7.93
C ASP A 114 -2.68 -11.16 -6.68
N HIS A 115 -2.11 -9.98 -6.51
CA HIS A 115 -1.19 -9.67 -5.43
C HIS A 115 -1.71 -8.49 -4.61
N GLU A 116 -1.72 -8.67 -3.30
CA GLU A 116 -1.94 -7.61 -2.32
C GLU A 116 -0.68 -7.48 -1.46
N TYR A 117 -0.21 -6.26 -1.21
CA TYR A 117 0.99 -5.99 -0.42
C TYR A 117 0.64 -5.13 0.78
N ILE A 118 1.05 -5.57 1.95
CA ILE A 118 0.79 -4.89 3.22
C ILE A 118 2.12 -4.71 3.95
N PRO A 119 2.67 -3.48 4.01
CA PRO A 119 3.84 -3.20 4.84
C PRO A 119 3.52 -3.49 6.30
N VAL A 120 4.39 -4.22 6.97
CA VAL A 120 4.25 -4.58 8.37
C VAL A 120 5.51 -4.24 9.16
N GLY A 121 5.34 -3.98 10.42
CA GLY A 121 6.43 -3.65 11.33
C GLY A 121 6.18 -4.24 12.71
N PRO A 122 7.12 -4.01 13.65
CA PRO A 122 6.95 -4.47 15.01
C PRO A 122 5.67 -3.89 15.61
N LEU A 123 4.99 -4.70 16.41
CA LEU A 123 3.85 -4.21 17.19
C LEU A 123 4.31 -3.00 18.03
N MET A 124 3.53 -1.92 17.96
CA MET A 124 3.83 -0.71 18.75
C MET A 124 3.99 -1.10 20.22
N PRO A 125 5.03 -0.60 20.92
CA PRO A 125 5.23 -0.91 22.31
C PRO A 125 3.98 -0.58 23.12
N LEU A 126 3.56 -1.47 24.00
CA LEU A 126 2.41 -1.27 24.88
C LEU A 126 2.54 0.00 25.72
N ALA A 127 3.77 0.43 26.02
CA ALA A 127 4.04 1.72 26.66
C ALA A 127 3.45 2.91 25.91
N GLY A 128 3.43 2.89 24.59
CA GLY A 128 2.76 3.89 23.77
C GLY A 128 1.24 3.86 23.89
N LEU A 129 0.67 2.70 24.16
CA LEU A 129 -0.76 2.53 24.40
C LEU A 129 -1.17 2.84 25.84
N MET A 130 -0.24 2.73 26.78
CA MET A 130 -0.45 3.02 28.21
C MET A 130 -0.10 4.47 28.58
N GLY A 131 0.49 5.21 27.69
CA GLY A 131 1.22 6.43 27.97
C GLY A 131 0.41 7.70 27.96
N ALA A 132 -0.71 7.79 28.65
CA ALA A 132 -1.23 9.08 29.10
C ALA A 132 -1.73 9.07 30.54
N GLY A 133 -1.61 7.95 31.24
CA GLY A 133 -2.15 7.78 32.58
C GLY A 133 -1.12 7.70 33.73
N ALA A 134 0.17 7.70 33.44
CA ALA A 134 1.20 7.41 34.44
C ALA A 134 2.07 8.64 34.83
N GLN A 135 1.49 9.81 34.77
CA GLN A 135 2.07 11.01 35.40
C GLN A 135 1.06 11.57 36.42
N GLN A 136 1.04 10.98 37.57
CA GLN A 136 0.58 11.59 38.81
C GLN A 136 1.68 11.42 39.86
#